data_3b256312a6d460243cc497b566730b8d
#
_entry.id   3b256312a6d460243cc497b566730b8d
#
_cell.length_a   1.000
_cell.length_b   1.000
_cell.length_c   1.000
_cell.angle_alpha   90.00
_cell.angle_beta   90.00
_cell.angle_gamma   90.00
#
_symmetry.space_group_name_H-M   'P 1'
#
loop_
_entity.id
_entity.type
_entity.pdbx_description
1 polymer ?
#
loop_
_entity_poly.entity_id
_entity_poly.type
_entity_poly.pdbx_seq_one_letter_code
_entity_poly.pdbx_strand_id
1 'polypeptide(L)'
;MMVTYTTVAVLITIFAIAEAKPKCKTFSQKDVVCTAGKTDYQLVRGLVSDNNKTTGITLRACRIYDIEYESFNDLNSLSYLDLSQNKIQNLKLGVIDEPKQLSYLNLSYNQLTEFPLGLFDQVTKLDLLDLRGNKINKLELGIFDPLTKLNFVDLSSNALVGKDLNPYIFDQSPHITFIDFSRNNMEGSPDNLLHAFQSLQILNLDRCFLKEVPSFATKPNLGTMKHLILSTNQISKLDNPATFVNLDSLELLDLTANVIETINPNIFSPLKNLQKVDLKNNIMKTIPDDLFRNMPKLISVDLYGNQLEEVSVNVFRGSPLKNLNLSSNRITYLQDNFCLELRNSGGKIKKFLFDPNPWQCACLHDLLKEVKRLGIEYNKGKYDGKRPVCVTTAEFNCKRQQNFNEMYIDMFNDVKEIHRNSRSA
;
A
#
# COMPACT_ATOMS: atom_id res chain seq x y z
N MET A 1 49.09 -11.80 46.66
CA MET A 1 48.09 -10.74 46.42
C MET A 1 47.85 -10.50 44.93
N MET A 2 48.06 -11.49 44.07
CA MET A 2 47.91 -11.38 42.60
C MET A 2 46.79 -12.27 41.99
N VAL A 3 46.10 -13.07 42.83
CA VAL A 3 45.06 -14.02 42.36
C VAL A 3 43.65 -13.41 42.34
N THR A 4 43.42 -12.26 43.02
CA THR A 4 42.08 -11.66 43.17
C THR A 4 41.66 -10.77 42.00
N TYR A 5 42.58 -10.20 41.23
CA TYR A 5 42.26 -9.33 40.11
C TYR A 5 41.80 -10.04 38.82
N THR A 6 42.37 -11.23 38.57
CA THR A 6 42.00 -12.03 37.39
C THR A 6 40.63 -12.70 37.55
N THR A 7 40.26 -13.14 38.73
CA THR A 7 38.93 -13.73 39.01
C THR A 7 37.81 -12.71 38.99
N VAL A 8 38.07 -11.48 39.45
CA VAL A 8 37.06 -10.38 39.39
C VAL A 8 36.89 -9.89 37.96
N ALA A 9 37.96 -9.76 37.17
CA ALA A 9 37.87 -9.37 35.74
C ALA A 9 37.12 -10.41 34.90
N VAL A 10 37.38 -11.70 35.13
CA VAL A 10 36.65 -12.80 34.44
C VAL A 10 35.20 -12.86 34.87
N LEU A 11 34.87 -12.65 36.13
CA LEU A 11 33.51 -12.58 36.64
C LEU A 11 32.76 -11.37 36.08
N ILE A 12 33.38 -10.20 35.98
CA ILE A 12 32.77 -8.97 35.40
C ILE A 12 32.52 -9.15 33.91
N THR A 13 33.44 -9.79 33.17
CA THR A 13 33.24 -10.09 31.74
C THR A 13 32.16 -11.13 31.54
N ILE A 14 32.06 -12.17 32.35
CA ILE A 14 30.98 -13.16 32.28
C ILE A 14 29.63 -12.56 32.64
N PHE A 15 29.56 -11.67 33.64
CA PHE A 15 28.32 -10.93 33.98
C PHE A 15 27.91 -9.94 32.87
N ALA A 16 28.85 -9.23 32.27
CA ALA A 16 28.59 -8.35 31.15
C ALA A 16 28.08 -9.09 29.90
N ILE A 17 28.66 -10.25 29.60
CA ILE A 17 28.23 -11.13 28.51
C ILE A 17 26.84 -11.72 28.80
N ALA A 18 26.55 -12.09 30.05
CA ALA A 18 25.24 -12.63 30.45
C ALA A 18 24.10 -11.58 30.37
N GLU A 19 24.41 -10.30 30.57
CA GLU A 19 23.43 -9.19 30.41
C GLU A 19 23.23 -8.75 28.95
N ALA A 20 24.21 -8.98 28.09
CA ALA A 20 24.15 -8.72 26.67
C ALA A 20 23.25 -9.70 25.90
N LYS A 21 23.24 -10.98 26.34
CA LYS A 21 22.56 -12.08 25.67
C LYS A 21 21.04 -11.92 25.70
N PRO A 22 20.33 -12.08 24.55
CA PRO A 22 18.89 -12.23 24.55
C PRO A 22 18.42 -13.38 25.45
N LYS A 23 17.25 -13.18 26.06
CA LYS A 23 16.63 -14.20 26.92
C LYS A 23 15.57 -14.96 26.15
N CYS A 24 15.80 -16.22 25.90
CA CYS A 24 14.92 -17.10 25.14
C CYS A 24 14.05 -17.96 26.03
N LYS A 25 12.79 -18.14 25.64
CA LYS A 25 11.85 -19.08 26.29
C LYS A 25 11.24 -19.97 25.22
N THR A 26 11.10 -21.25 25.53
CA THR A 26 10.41 -22.21 24.68
C THR A 26 8.93 -22.23 25.00
N PHE A 27 8.11 -22.03 23.98
CA PHE A 27 6.66 -22.17 24.03
C PHE A 27 6.26 -23.44 23.29
N SER A 28 5.21 -24.12 23.75
CA SER A 28 4.66 -25.34 23.11
C SER A 28 5.67 -26.46 22.77
N GLN A 29 6.83 -26.50 23.38
CA GLN A 29 7.95 -27.43 23.11
C GLN A 29 8.56 -27.32 21.69
N LYS A 30 8.10 -26.43 20.84
CA LYS A 30 8.49 -26.27 19.42
C LYS A 30 8.91 -24.87 19.03
N ASP A 31 8.40 -23.87 19.72
CA ASP A 31 8.62 -22.46 19.36
C ASP A 31 9.49 -21.78 20.42
N VAL A 32 10.51 -21.08 19.97
CA VAL A 32 11.43 -20.31 20.81
C VAL A 32 11.21 -18.83 20.56
N VAL A 33 10.92 -18.09 21.61
CA VAL A 33 10.78 -16.63 21.56
C VAL A 33 11.81 -15.98 22.45
N CYS A 34 12.61 -15.09 21.88
CA CYS A 34 13.66 -14.37 22.58
C CYS A 34 13.29 -12.88 22.79
N THR A 35 13.75 -12.34 23.88
CA THR A 35 13.65 -10.90 24.20
C THR A 35 15.03 -10.29 24.30
N ALA A 36 15.17 -9.02 23.93
CA ALA A 36 16.45 -8.32 23.90
C ALA A 36 17.20 -8.36 25.24
N GLY A 37 18.52 -8.50 25.15
CA GLY A 37 19.44 -8.15 26.22
C GLY A 37 19.57 -6.62 26.38
N LYS A 38 20.48 -6.18 27.27
CA LYS A 38 20.72 -4.76 27.52
C LYS A 38 21.55 -4.06 26.43
N THR A 39 22.39 -4.82 25.73
CA THR A 39 23.32 -4.32 24.69
C THR A 39 23.08 -4.99 23.36
N ASP A 40 23.74 -4.49 22.33
CA ASP A 40 23.78 -5.13 21.02
C ASP A 40 24.45 -6.51 21.12
N TYR A 41 23.96 -7.46 20.32
CA TYR A 41 24.33 -8.87 20.44
C TYR A 41 24.70 -9.46 19.07
N GLN A 42 25.82 -10.18 19.02
CA GLN A 42 26.13 -11.07 17.92
C GLN A 42 25.46 -12.42 18.17
N LEU A 43 24.60 -12.86 17.24
CA LEU A 43 23.97 -14.17 17.35
C LEU A 43 25.01 -15.25 17.11
N VAL A 44 25.15 -16.14 18.12
CA VAL A 44 26.10 -17.25 18.10
C VAL A 44 25.38 -18.58 18.30
N ARG A 45 26.00 -19.68 17.89
CA ARG A 45 25.48 -21.03 18.13
C ARG A 45 25.15 -21.25 19.60
N GLY A 46 24.08 -21.98 19.89
CA GLY A 46 23.63 -22.33 21.24
C GLY A 46 22.87 -21.25 21.99
N LEU A 47 22.54 -20.09 21.35
CA LEU A 47 21.56 -19.15 21.91
C LEU A 47 20.15 -19.70 21.81
N VAL A 48 19.78 -20.16 20.64
CA VAL A 48 18.54 -20.87 20.35
C VAL A 48 18.74 -22.35 20.50
N SER A 49 17.68 -23.10 20.75
CA SER A 49 17.74 -24.54 20.93
C SER A 49 18.42 -25.24 19.74
N ASP A 50 19.31 -26.14 20.01
CA ASP A 50 19.99 -27.02 19.05
C ASP A 50 19.30 -28.39 18.96
N ASN A 51 17.97 -28.43 18.93
CA ASN A 51 17.23 -29.68 18.86
C ASN A 51 16.34 -29.75 17.61
N ASN A 52 16.21 -30.93 17.07
CA ASN A 52 15.41 -31.26 15.88
C ASN A 52 13.90 -31.05 16.04
N LYS A 53 13.41 -30.59 17.19
CA LYS A 53 11.97 -30.40 17.47
C LYS A 53 11.54 -28.96 17.30
N THR A 54 12.48 -28.00 17.31
CA THR A 54 12.18 -26.57 17.15
C THR A 54 11.71 -26.29 15.74
N THR A 55 10.50 -25.77 15.60
CA THR A 55 9.87 -25.42 14.32
C THR A 55 9.78 -23.92 14.10
N GLY A 56 9.78 -23.13 15.16
CA GLY A 56 9.69 -21.67 15.10
C GLY A 56 10.70 -20.97 15.99
N ILE A 57 11.34 -19.92 15.48
CA ILE A 57 12.23 -19.05 16.24
C ILE A 57 11.86 -17.61 15.98
N THR A 58 11.60 -16.86 17.07
CA THR A 58 11.38 -15.42 17.04
C THR A 58 12.48 -14.70 17.80
N LEU A 59 13.31 -13.99 17.06
CA LEU A 59 14.40 -13.12 17.55
C LEU A 59 14.12 -11.64 17.23
N ARG A 60 12.85 -11.27 17.17
CA ARG A 60 12.39 -9.91 16.84
C ARG A 60 12.88 -8.91 17.88
N ALA A 61 13.41 -7.78 17.42
CA ALA A 61 13.87 -6.67 18.26
C ALA A 61 14.89 -7.07 19.34
N CYS A 62 15.72 -8.08 19.06
CA CYS A 62 16.71 -8.62 20.00
C CYS A 62 18.06 -7.88 19.97
N ARG A 63 18.15 -6.74 19.26
CA ARG A 63 19.39 -5.94 19.08
C ARG A 63 20.53 -6.72 18.42
N ILE A 64 20.20 -7.69 17.57
CA ILE A 64 21.18 -8.49 16.83
C ILE A 64 21.80 -7.61 15.75
N TYR A 65 23.13 -7.50 15.74
CA TYR A 65 23.87 -6.75 14.74
C TYR A 65 24.62 -7.62 13.72
N ASP A 66 24.95 -8.85 14.09
CA ASP A 66 25.62 -9.84 13.23
C ASP A 66 25.15 -11.25 13.59
N ILE A 67 25.23 -12.16 12.62
CA ILE A 67 24.90 -13.58 12.79
C ILE A 67 26.14 -14.40 12.44
N GLU A 68 26.59 -15.17 13.39
CA GLU A 68 27.73 -16.07 13.21
C GLU A 68 27.33 -17.26 12.33
N TYR A 69 28.26 -17.74 11.53
CA TYR A 69 28.15 -19.01 10.83
C TYR A 69 27.77 -20.12 11.83
N GLU A 70 26.92 -21.06 11.47
CA GLU A 70 26.40 -22.10 12.35
C GLU A 70 25.40 -21.67 13.44
N SER A 71 24.98 -20.42 13.52
CA SER A 71 24.00 -19.98 14.53
C SER A 71 22.67 -20.75 14.48
N PHE A 72 22.33 -21.31 13.32
CA PHE A 72 21.12 -22.10 13.09
C PHE A 72 21.39 -23.59 12.80
N ASN A 73 22.60 -24.10 13.09
CA ASN A 73 22.92 -25.51 12.92
C ASN A 73 22.05 -26.37 13.83
N ASP A 74 21.84 -27.63 13.41
CA ASP A 74 21.03 -28.64 14.10
C ASP A 74 19.52 -28.31 14.22
N LEU A 75 19.03 -27.27 13.48
CA LEU A 75 17.62 -26.86 13.46
C LEU A 75 16.87 -27.40 12.24
N ASN A 76 17.00 -28.68 11.94
CA ASN A 76 16.49 -29.31 10.72
C ASN A 76 14.98 -29.23 10.55
N SER A 77 14.20 -29.00 11.61
CA SER A 77 12.75 -28.86 11.58
C SER A 77 12.28 -27.41 11.54
N LEU A 78 13.21 -26.44 11.54
CA LEU A 78 12.87 -25.02 11.56
C LEU A 78 12.15 -24.64 10.27
N SER A 79 10.91 -24.17 10.40
CA SER A 79 10.07 -23.70 9.30
C SER A 79 9.74 -22.21 9.38
N TYR A 80 9.87 -21.60 10.55
CA TYR A 80 9.58 -20.20 10.81
C TYR A 80 10.77 -19.52 11.49
N LEU A 81 11.29 -18.44 10.90
CA LEU A 81 12.38 -17.65 11.46
C LEU A 81 12.05 -16.15 11.34
N ASP A 82 11.89 -15.48 12.48
CA ASP A 82 11.71 -14.03 12.56
C ASP A 82 12.94 -13.36 13.19
N LEU A 83 13.68 -12.64 12.36
CA LEU A 83 14.85 -11.82 12.70
C LEU A 83 14.55 -10.32 12.55
N SER A 84 13.28 -9.94 12.49
CA SER A 84 12.87 -8.57 12.23
C SER A 84 13.25 -7.57 13.33
N GLN A 85 13.33 -6.29 12.98
CA GLN A 85 13.62 -5.19 13.90
C GLN A 85 14.96 -5.32 14.65
N ASN A 86 15.99 -5.80 13.96
CA ASN A 86 17.33 -5.91 14.48
C ASN A 86 18.27 -4.89 13.80
N LYS A 87 19.57 -5.08 13.90
CA LYS A 87 20.60 -4.20 13.34
C LYS A 87 21.50 -4.91 12.33
N ILE A 88 21.02 -6.01 11.74
CA ILE A 88 21.79 -6.88 10.85
C ILE A 88 22.12 -6.09 9.58
N GLN A 89 23.41 -5.97 9.26
CA GLN A 89 23.88 -5.25 8.09
C GLN A 89 24.16 -6.19 6.92
N ASN A 90 24.64 -7.38 7.19
CA ASN A 90 25.00 -8.37 6.20
C ASN A 90 24.61 -9.78 6.68
N LEU A 91 24.31 -10.66 5.72
CA LEU A 91 24.19 -12.09 5.96
C LEU A 91 25.35 -12.80 5.26
N LYS A 92 26.03 -13.68 6.00
CA LYS A 92 27.14 -14.46 5.45
C LYS A 92 26.61 -15.65 4.66
N LEU A 93 27.28 -16.01 3.59
CA LEU A 93 26.95 -17.22 2.83
C LEU A 93 26.96 -18.43 3.76
N GLY A 94 25.93 -19.27 3.66
CA GLY A 94 25.79 -20.48 4.46
C GLY A 94 25.14 -20.30 5.84
N VAL A 95 24.85 -19.05 6.27
CA VAL A 95 24.28 -18.77 7.59
C VAL A 95 22.88 -19.37 7.79
N ILE A 96 22.15 -19.63 6.71
CA ILE A 96 20.80 -20.22 6.71
C ILE A 96 20.72 -21.53 5.92
N ASP A 97 21.82 -22.23 5.73
CA ASP A 97 21.85 -23.46 4.91
C ASP A 97 21.20 -24.67 5.61
N GLU A 98 21.31 -24.74 6.94
CA GLU A 98 20.82 -25.88 7.70
C GLU A 98 19.29 -25.99 7.82
N PRO A 99 18.51 -24.91 8.00
CA PRO A 99 17.07 -25.02 8.15
C PRO A 99 16.34 -25.27 6.81
N LYS A 100 16.57 -26.43 6.19
CA LYS A 100 16.01 -26.83 4.88
C LYS A 100 14.47 -26.93 4.84
N GLN A 101 13.79 -26.83 5.99
CA GLN A 101 12.34 -26.80 6.07
C GLN A 101 11.80 -25.37 6.17
N LEU A 102 12.69 -24.35 6.11
CA LEU A 102 12.29 -22.96 6.26
C LEU A 102 11.29 -22.56 5.18
N SER A 103 10.10 -22.15 5.61
CA SER A 103 9.03 -21.66 4.75
C SER A 103 8.70 -20.19 4.98
N TYR A 104 9.05 -19.66 6.15
CA TYR A 104 8.85 -18.28 6.54
C TYR A 104 10.16 -17.65 7.01
N LEU A 105 10.61 -16.59 6.36
CA LEU A 105 11.77 -15.81 6.76
C LEU A 105 11.41 -14.32 6.81
N ASN A 106 11.50 -13.73 8.00
CA ASN A 106 11.31 -12.31 8.21
C ASN A 106 12.64 -11.64 8.62
N LEU A 107 13.16 -10.82 7.72
CA LEU A 107 14.35 -10.00 7.89
C LEU A 107 14.01 -8.50 7.90
N SER A 108 12.73 -8.15 8.05
CA SER A 108 12.28 -6.76 7.94
C SER A 108 12.85 -5.86 9.03
N TYR A 109 12.96 -4.56 8.71
CA TYR A 109 13.50 -3.53 9.62
C TYR A 109 14.88 -3.88 10.19
N ASN A 110 15.79 -4.25 9.30
CA ASN A 110 17.21 -4.40 9.54
C ASN A 110 18.00 -3.32 8.78
N GLN A 111 19.26 -3.54 8.51
CA GLN A 111 20.13 -2.62 7.81
C GLN A 111 20.81 -3.27 6.59
N LEU A 112 20.18 -4.32 6.03
CA LEU A 112 20.71 -5.09 4.91
C LEU A 112 20.79 -4.20 3.66
N THR A 113 21.91 -4.29 2.93
CA THR A 113 22.15 -3.55 1.69
C THR A 113 22.11 -4.42 0.45
N GLU A 114 22.56 -5.66 0.58
CA GLU A 114 22.62 -6.67 -0.48
C GLU A 114 22.68 -8.08 0.12
N PHE A 115 22.65 -9.10 -0.74
CA PHE A 115 22.78 -10.50 -0.35
C PHE A 115 23.88 -11.17 -1.15
N PRO A 116 24.71 -12.02 -0.53
CA PRO A 116 25.65 -12.86 -1.27
C PRO A 116 24.89 -13.85 -2.16
N LEU A 117 25.29 -14.00 -3.41
CA LEU A 117 24.71 -14.98 -4.33
C LEU A 117 24.88 -16.38 -3.71
N GLY A 118 23.80 -17.20 -3.76
CA GLY A 118 23.76 -18.51 -3.12
C GLY A 118 23.24 -18.51 -1.67
N LEU A 119 22.94 -17.35 -1.08
CA LEU A 119 22.42 -17.28 0.29
C LEU A 119 21.18 -18.16 0.51
N PHE A 120 20.32 -18.26 -0.50
CA PHE A 120 19.04 -18.99 -0.40
C PHE A 120 19.08 -20.39 -1.01
N ASP A 121 20.23 -20.91 -1.43
CA ASP A 121 20.35 -22.18 -2.17
C ASP A 121 19.77 -23.39 -1.45
N GLN A 122 19.84 -23.40 -0.12
CA GLN A 122 19.39 -24.53 0.68
C GLN A 122 17.96 -24.38 1.22
N VAL A 123 17.37 -23.17 1.17
CA VAL A 123 16.02 -22.90 1.71
C VAL A 123 14.94 -22.92 0.63
N THR A 124 14.96 -23.92 -0.20
CA THR A 124 14.10 -24.07 -1.40
C THR A 124 12.60 -24.22 -1.11
N LYS A 125 12.22 -24.36 0.19
CA LYS A 125 10.82 -24.41 0.62
C LYS A 125 10.26 -23.08 1.05
N LEU A 126 11.04 -21.99 0.92
CA LEU A 126 10.62 -20.68 1.34
C LEU A 126 9.38 -20.23 0.53
N ASP A 127 8.30 -19.93 1.26
CA ASP A 127 7.03 -19.46 0.77
C ASP A 127 6.86 -17.94 0.99
N LEU A 128 7.34 -17.46 2.13
CA LEU A 128 7.27 -16.05 2.50
C LEU A 128 8.66 -15.47 2.82
N LEU A 129 8.99 -14.36 2.15
CA LEU A 129 10.21 -13.59 2.39
C LEU A 129 9.85 -12.12 2.64
N ASP A 130 10.01 -11.67 3.89
CA ASP A 130 9.82 -10.27 4.28
C ASP A 130 11.18 -9.56 4.45
N LEU A 131 11.48 -8.67 3.52
CA LEU A 131 12.70 -7.85 3.46
C LEU A 131 12.41 -6.35 3.68
N ARG A 132 11.19 -6.00 4.04
CA ARG A 132 10.73 -4.63 4.19
C ARG A 132 11.59 -3.81 5.16
N GLY A 133 11.77 -2.52 4.88
CA GLY A 133 12.40 -1.58 5.80
C GLY A 133 13.90 -1.84 6.00
N ASN A 134 14.60 -2.25 4.95
CA ASN A 134 16.04 -2.38 4.91
C ASN A 134 16.69 -1.26 4.08
N LYS A 135 17.91 -1.44 3.64
CA LYS A 135 18.67 -0.52 2.77
C LYS A 135 19.08 -1.20 1.47
N ILE A 136 18.33 -2.22 1.04
CA ILE A 136 18.66 -3.02 -0.14
C ILE A 136 18.60 -2.11 -1.37
N ASN A 137 19.73 -2.00 -2.05
CA ASN A 137 19.89 -1.19 -3.25
C ASN A 137 20.24 -2.02 -4.49
N LYS A 138 20.58 -3.29 -4.29
CA LYS A 138 20.96 -4.21 -5.36
C LYS A 138 20.39 -5.60 -5.09
N LEU A 139 19.90 -6.23 -6.15
CA LEU A 139 19.48 -7.62 -6.19
C LEU A 139 20.27 -8.29 -7.32
N GLU A 140 21.16 -9.21 -6.97
CA GLU A 140 21.95 -9.96 -7.95
C GLU A 140 21.05 -10.94 -8.73
N LEU A 141 21.27 -11.05 -10.03
CA LEU A 141 20.57 -12.03 -10.86
C LEU A 141 20.82 -13.44 -10.31
N GLY A 142 19.75 -14.23 -10.17
CA GLY A 142 19.80 -15.57 -9.63
C GLY A 142 19.64 -15.66 -8.10
N ILE A 143 19.58 -14.53 -7.38
CA ILE A 143 19.45 -14.57 -5.90
C ILE A 143 18.16 -15.27 -5.43
N PHE A 144 17.08 -15.17 -6.21
CA PHE A 144 15.80 -15.81 -5.89
C PHE A 144 15.56 -17.12 -6.65
N ASP A 145 16.47 -17.53 -7.54
CA ASP A 145 16.28 -18.72 -8.38
C ASP A 145 16.01 -20.03 -7.60
N PRO A 146 16.65 -20.27 -6.43
CA PRO A 146 16.35 -21.45 -5.63
C PRO A 146 14.94 -21.43 -5.02
N LEU A 147 14.30 -20.26 -4.92
CA LEU A 147 13.05 -20.05 -4.19
C LEU A 147 11.81 -20.32 -5.07
N THR A 148 11.76 -21.50 -5.69
CA THR A 148 10.69 -21.86 -6.64
C THR A 148 9.28 -21.97 -6.04
N LYS A 149 9.16 -21.96 -4.70
CA LYS A 149 7.88 -21.98 -3.98
C LYS A 149 7.47 -20.62 -3.43
N LEU A 150 8.28 -19.60 -3.70
CA LEU A 150 8.05 -18.27 -3.17
C LEU A 150 6.70 -17.73 -3.66
N ASN A 151 5.85 -17.33 -2.70
CA ASN A 151 4.50 -16.85 -2.92
C ASN A 151 4.34 -15.39 -2.47
N PHE A 152 4.99 -15.03 -1.38
CA PHE A 152 4.93 -13.69 -0.81
C PHE A 152 6.32 -13.06 -0.72
N VAL A 153 6.48 -11.86 -1.31
CA VAL A 153 7.71 -11.07 -1.24
C VAL A 153 7.39 -9.62 -0.85
N ASP A 154 7.95 -9.15 0.25
CA ASP A 154 7.89 -7.74 0.63
C ASP A 154 9.29 -7.11 0.54
N LEU A 155 9.47 -6.26 -0.46
CA LEU A 155 10.68 -5.46 -0.69
C LEU A 155 10.46 -3.97 -0.37
N SER A 156 9.33 -3.63 0.26
CA SER A 156 8.95 -2.24 0.50
C SER A 156 9.93 -1.49 1.41
N SER A 157 9.95 -0.18 1.27
CA SER A 157 10.82 0.69 2.11
C SER A 157 12.30 0.26 2.07
N ASN A 158 12.83 0.08 0.88
CA ASN A 158 14.23 -0.18 0.60
C ASN A 158 14.83 0.94 -0.26
N ALA A 159 16.01 0.73 -0.82
CA ALA A 159 16.72 1.69 -1.67
C ALA A 159 16.83 1.19 -3.13
N LEU A 160 15.89 0.35 -3.58
CA LEU A 160 15.90 -0.18 -4.95
C LEU A 160 15.68 0.94 -5.96
N VAL A 161 16.38 0.84 -7.10
CA VAL A 161 16.23 1.72 -8.25
C VAL A 161 15.80 0.88 -9.45
N GLY A 162 14.57 1.08 -9.91
CA GLY A 162 13.91 0.25 -10.90
C GLY A 162 14.69 0.07 -12.20
N LYS A 163 15.29 1.16 -12.73
CA LYS A 163 16.12 1.11 -13.95
C LYS A 163 17.35 0.21 -13.83
N ASP A 164 17.80 -0.08 -12.59
CA ASP A 164 18.99 -0.90 -12.32
C ASP A 164 18.62 -2.36 -12.02
N LEU A 165 17.31 -2.68 -11.94
CA LEU A 165 16.83 -4.04 -11.73
C LEU A 165 17.00 -4.88 -12.99
N ASN A 166 17.53 -6.09 -12.83
CA ASN A 166 17.54 -7.05 -13.91
C ASN A 166 16.11 -7.58 -14.15
N PRO A 167 15.58 -7.55 -15.38
CA PRO A 167 14.21 -8.02 -15.68
C PRO A 167 13.98 -9.50 -15.38
N TYR A 168 15.02 -10.30 -15.26
CA TYR A 168 14.96 -11.75 -15.02
C TYR A 168 15.16 -12.14 -13.53
N ILE A 169 15.13 -11.16 -12.63
CA ILE A 169 15.40 -11.39 -11.19
C ILE A 169 14.40 -12.36 -10.53
N PHE A 170 13.22 -12.56 -11.11
CA PHE A 170 12.16 -13.42 -10.60
C PHE A 170 11.81 -14.59 -11.53
N ASP A 171 12.68 -14.96 -12.47
CA ASP A 171 12.37 -15.95 -13.51
C ASP A 171 11.93 -17.31 -12.96
N GLN A 172 12.50 -17.73 -11.85
CA GLN A 172 12.20 -19.03 -11.24
C GLN A 172 11.09 -18.95 -10.18
N SER A 173 10.39 -17.82 -10.06
CA SER A 173 9.36 -17.61 -9.03
C SER A 173 7.96 -17.33 -9.64
N PRO A 174 7.40 -18.19 -10.50
CA PRO A 174 6.14 -17.94 -11.21
C PRO A 174 4.90 -17.92 -10.29
N HIS A 175 5.02 -18.46 -9.08
CA HIS A 175 3.92 -18.64 -8.14
C HIS A 175 3.70 -17.45 -7.18
N ILE A 176 4.50 -16.38 -7.30
CA ILE A 176 4.31 -15.19 -6.47
C ILE A 176 2.89 -14.63 -6.68
N THR A 177 2.14 -14.56 -5.57
CA THR A 177 0.79 -13.97 -5.53
C THR A 177 0.79 -12.56 -4.95
N PHE A 178 1.79 -12.21 -4.16
CA PHE A 178 1.94 -10.90 -3.55
C PHE A 178 3.38 -10.39 -3.71
N ILE A 179 3.51 -9.17 -4.24
CA ILE A 179 4.77 -8.45 -4.22
C ILE A 179 4.56 -6.98 -3.85
N ASP A 180 5.39 -6.48 -2.94
CA ASP A 180 5.39 -5.08 -2.51
C ASP A 180 6.73 -4.41 -2.82
N PHE A 181 6.70 -3.44 -3.72
CA PHE A 181 7.84 -2.57 -4.01
C PHE A 181 7.68 -1.15 -3.44
N SER A 182 6.64 -0.91 -2.66
CA SER A 182 6.32 0.44 -2.20
C SER A 182 7.50 1.12 -1.50
N ARG A 183 7.57 2.45 -1.62
CA ARG A 183 8.67 3.26 -1.04
C ARG A 183 10.07 2.85 -1.54
N ASN A 184 10.17 2.47 -2.81
CA ASN A 184 11.40 2.37 -3.58
C ASN A 184 11.29 3.30 -4.80
N ASN A 185 12.36 3.52 -5.52
CA ASN A 185 12.28 4.24 -6.79
C ASN A 185 12.09 3.25 -7.95
N MET A 186 10.86 3.03 -8.37
CA MET A 186 10.55 2.11 -9.47
C MET A 186 10.41 2.82 -10.83
N GLU A 187 10.74 4.11 -10.93
CA GLU A 187 10.77 4.82 -12.21
C GLU A 187 11.79 4.18 -13.16
N GLY A 188 11.42 3.99 -14.42
CA GLY A 188 12.29 3.40 -15.43
C GLY A 188 12.55 1.90 -15.27
N SER A 189 11.77 1.19 -14.47
CA SER A 189 11.85 -0.28 -14.38
C SER A 189 11.66 -0.95 -15.74
N PRO A 190 12.35 -2.07 -16.01
CA PRO A 190 12.22 -2.80 -17.27
C PRO A 190 10.78 -3.26 -17.53
N ASP A 191 10.32 -3.15 -18.77
CA ASP A 191 8.97 -3.51 -19.21
C ASP A 191 8.57 -4.96 -18.92
N ASN A 192 9.54 -5.86 -18.80
CA ASN A 192 9.34 -7.28 -18.56
C ASN A 192 9.74 -7.74 -17.15
N LEU A 193 9.85 -6.81 -16.17
CA LEU A 193 10.30 -7.11 -14.80
C LEU A 193 9.48 -8.24 -14.13
N LEU A 194 8.19 -8.32 -14.41
CA LEU A 194 7.28 -9.31 -13.82
C LEU A 194 6.79 -10.37 -14.83
N HIS A 195 7.55 -10.60 -15.91
CA HIS A 195 7.09 -11.46 -17.01
C HIS A 195 6.90 -12.94 -16.60
N ALA A 196 7.62 -13.41 -15.59
CA ALA A 196 7.51 -14.80 -15.10
C ALA A 196 6.27 -15.05 -14.22
N PHE A 197 5.65 -14.01 -13.69
CA PHE A 197 4.53 -14.15 -12.75
C PHE A 197 3.26 -14.62 -13.46
N GLN A 198 2.68 -15.73 -13.00
CA GLN A 198 1.46 -16.31 -13.55
C GLN A 198 0.28 -16.26 -12.57
N SER A 199 0.53 -15.97 -11.31
CA SER A 199 -0.45 -16.06 -10.22
C SER A 199 -0.57 -14.78 -9.41
N LEU A 200 0.05 -13.68 -9.85
CA LEU A 200 0.07 -12.43 -9.09
C LEU A 200 -1.35 -11.91 -8.85
N GLN A 201 -1.66 -11.67 -7.57
CA GLN A 201 -2.95 -11.12 -7.15
C GLN A 201 -2.81 -9.68 -6.63
N ILE A 202 -1.73 -9.34 -5.98
CA ILE A 202 -1.52 -8.02 -5.39
C ILE A 202 -0.14 -7.49 -5.79
N LEU A 203 -0.15 -6.34 -6.45
CA LEU A 203 1.04 -5.54 -6.74
C LEU A 203 0.93 -4.20 -6.03
N ASN A 204 1.87 -3.92 -5.13
CA ASN A 204 1.95 -2.64 -4.44
C ASN A 204 3.13 -1.81 -4.96
N LEU A 205 2.81 -0.64 -5.51
CA LEU A 205 3.71 0.38 -6.03
C LEU A 205 3.44 1.75 -5.38
N ASP A 206 2.96 1.80 -4.13
CA ASP A 206 2.77 3.06 -3.40
C ASP A 206 4.12 3.78 -3.22
N ARG A 207 4.15 5.09 -3.47
CA ARG A 207 5.36 5.94 -3.29
C ARG A 207 6.59 5.43 -4.05
N CYS A 208 6.41 5.13 -5.33
CA CYS A 208 7.45 4.57 -6.20
C CYS A 208 7.99 5.58 -7.24
N PHE A 209 7.67 6.88 -7.11
CA PHE A 209 8.11 7.97 -8.00
C PHE A 209 7.64 7.82 -9.46
N LEU A 210 6.60 7.02 -9.70
CA LEU A 210 6.08 6.75 -11.05
C LEU A 210 5.40 7.99 -11.63
N LYS A 211 5.73 8.34 -12.87
CA LYS A 211 5.11 9.44 -13.63
C LYS A 211 3.96 8.97 -14.54
N GLU A 212 3.91 7.67 -14.79
CA GLU A 212 2.87 7.00 -15.56
C GLU A 212 2.59 5.61 -14.97
N VAL A 213 1.54 4.95 -15.42
CA VAL A 213 1.29 3.54 -15.08
C VAL A 213 2.38 2.70 -15.73
N PRO A 214 3.21 1.98 -14.96
CA PRO A 214 4.35 1.28 -15.55
C PRO A 214 3.91 0.09 -16.39
N SER A 215 4.50 -0.04 -17.56
CA SER A 215 4.14 -1.08 -18.54
C SER A 215 4.33 -2.50 -18.01
N PHE A 216 5.32 -2.71 -17.13
CA PHE A 216 5.55 -4.02 -16.50
C PHE A 216 4.38 -4.47 -15.60
N ALA A 217 3.56 -3.53 -15.09
CA ALA A 217 2.42 -3.82 -14.22
C ALA A 217 1.12 -4.15 -14.97
N THR A 218 1.11 -4.08 -16.30
CA THR A 218 -0.10 -4.23 -17.13
C THR A 218 0.06 -5.26 -18.26
N LYS A 219 1.01 -6.16 -18.14
CA LYS A 219 1.28 -7.21 -19.14
C LYS A 219 0.23 -8.33 -19.12
N PRO A 220 0.06 -9.07 -20.23
CA PRO A 220 -0.95 -10.14 -20.35
C PRO A 220 -0.86 -11.25 -19.29
N ASN A 221 0.35 -11.58 -18.84
CA ASN A 221 0.57 -12.60 -17.81
C ASN A 221 0.03 -12.21 -16.42
N LEU A 222 -0.33 -10.92 -16.22
CA LEU A 222 -0.86 -10.39 -14.96
C LEU A 222 -2.40 -10.37 -14.89
N GLY A 223 -3.08 -11.08 -15.78
CA GLY A 223 -4.55 -11.14 -15.83
C GLY A 223 -5.22 -11.68 -14.56
N THR A 224 -4.48 -12.36 -13.67
CA THR A 224 -4.96 -12.83 -12.36
C THR A 224 -4.95 -11.76 -11.28
N MET A 225 -4.35 -10.58 -11.55
CA MET A 225 -4.18 -9.51 -10.56
C MET A 225 -5.53 -8.94 -10.13
N LYS A 226 -5.73 -8.89 -8.80
CA LYS A 226 -6.94 -8.36 -8.17
C LYS A 226 -6.75 -6.94 -7.65
N HIS A 227 -5.60 -6.64 -7.10
CA HIS A 227 -5.30 -5.33 -6.52
C HIS A 227 -4.06 -4.74 -7.16
N LEU A 228 -4.21 -3.54 -7.71
CA LEU A 228 -3.10 -2.72 -8.19
C LEU A 228 -3.09 -1.41 -7.40
N ILE A 229 -2.01 -1.19 -6.63
CA ILE A 229 -1.84 -0.01 -5.78
C ILE A 229 -0.76 0.86 -6.40
N LEU A 230 -1.16 2.04 -6.86
CA LEU A 230 -0.33 3.06 -7.50
C LEU A 230 -0.39 4.39 -6.73
N SER A 231 -0.79 4.35 -5.46
CA SER A 231 -0.99 5.56 -4.66
C SER A 231 0.31 6.32 -4.41
N THR A 232 0.17 7.62 -4.15
CA THR A 232 1.27 8.52 -3.76
C THR A 232 2.43 8.51 -4.77
N ASN A 233 2.10 8.61 -6.05
CA ASN A 233 3.04 8.72 -7.15
C ASN A 233 2.91 10.09 -7.84
N GLN A 234 3.45 10.24 -9.03
CA GLN A 234 3.44 11.45 -9.84
C GLN A 234 2.70 11.25 -11.18
N ILE A 235 1.77 10.27 -11.23
CA ILE A 235 1.02 9.96 -12.44
C ILE A 235 0.14 11.16 -12.79
N SER A 236 0.34 11.74 -13.98
CA SER A 236 -0.35 12.96 -14.39
C SER A 236 -1.48 12.71 -15.39
N LYS A 237 -1.42 11.65 -16.17
CA LYS A 237 -2.35 11.35 -17.24
C LYS A 237 -2.70 9.87 -17.31
N LEU A 238 -3.93 9.61 -17.68
CA LEU A 238 -4.44 8.28 -17.99
C LEU A 238 -5.06 8.30 -19.39
N ASP A 239 -4.23 8.59 -20.41
CA ASP A 239 -4.69 8.91 -21.76
C ASP A 239 -4.83 7.68 -22.67
N ASN A 240 -4.08 6.61 -22.43
CA ASN A 240 -4.10 5.41 -23.26
C ASN A 240 -5.22 4.44 -22.82
N PRO A 241 -6.30 4.26 -23.61
CA PRO A 241 -7.40 3.38 -23.26
C PRO A 241 -7.01 1.89 -23.15
N ALA A 242 -5.87 1.49 -23.72
CA ALA A 242 -5.38 0.12 -23.66
C ALA A 242 -4.54 -0.18 -22.39
N THR A 243 -4.29 0.80 -21.52
CA THR A 243 -3.40 0.64 -20.36
C THR A 243 -3.78 -0.58 -19.50
N PHE A 244 -5.06 -0.79 -19.22
CA PHE A 244 -5.52 -1.86 -18.33
C PHE A 244 -6.18 -3.04 -19.06
N VAL A 245 -6.02 -3.17 -20.37
CA VAL A 245 -6.74 -4.17 -21.19
C VAL A 245 -6.49 -5.63 -20.76
N ASN A 246 -5.35 -5.89 -20.16
CA ASN A 246 -4.95 -7.23 -19.73
C ASN A 246 -5.31 -7.57 -18.28
N LEU A 247 -5.90 -6.64 -17.53
CA LEU A 247 -6.15 -6.82 -16.10
C LEU A 247 -7.60 -7.26 -15.82
N ASP A 248 -8.03 -8.33 -16.45
CA ASP A 248 -9.42 -8.80 -16.43
C ASP A 248 -9.95 -9.12 -15.04
N SER A 249 -9.09 -9.56 -14.11
CA SER A 249 -9.47 -9.92 -12.75
C SER A 249 -9.42 -8.77 -11.75
N LEU A 250 -9.05 -7.55 -12.19
CA LEU A 250 -8.83 -6.45 -11.27
C LEU A 250 -10.11 -6.05 -10.52
N GLU A 251 -10.03 -6.06 -9.20
CA GLU A 251 -11.11 -5.72 -8.28
C GLU A 251 -10.90 -4.35 -7.61
N LEU A 252 -9.65 -3.98 -7.36
CA LEU A 252 -9.28 -2.71 -6.73
C LEU A 252 -8.16 -2.02 -7.51
N LEU A 253 -8.39 -0.75 -7.87
CA LEU A 253 -7.39 0.15 -8.43
C LEU A 253 -7.26 1.37 -7.52
N ASP A 254 -6.07 1.54 -6.92
CA ASP A 254 -5.76 2.69 -6.07
C ASP A 254 -4.80 3.65 -6.78
N LEU A 255 -5.31 4.81 -7.16
CA LEU A 255 -4.60 5.94 -7.78
C LEU A 255 -4.57 7.17 -6.86
N THR A 256 -4.76 6.96 -5.56
CA THR A 256 -4.77 8.02 -4.53
C THR A 256 -3.49 8.84 -4.54
N ALA A 257 -3.62 10.15 -4.30
CA ALA A 257 -2.50 11.07 -4.11
C ALA A 257 -1.48 11.01 -5.26
N ASN A 258 -1.99 11.14 -6.47
CA ASN A 258 -1.23 11.40 -7.68
C ASN A 258 -1.44 12.85 -8.14
N VAL A 259 -1.03 13.17 -9.35
CA VAL A 259 -1.23 14.47 -9.99
C VAL A 259 -2.06 14.33 -11.26
N ILE A 260 -3.05 13.42 -11.25
CA ILE A 260 -3.90 13.14 -12.41
C ILE A 260 -4.77 14.36 -12.70
N GLU A 261 -4.61 14.89 -13.90
CA GLU A 261 -5.39 16.02 -14.42
C GLU A 261 -6.46 15.55 -15.41
N THR A 262 -6.09 14.60 -16.28
CA THR A 262 -6.96 14.09 -17.35
C THR A 262 -7.04 12.58 -17.35
N ILE A 263 -8.22 12.07 -17.74
CA ILE A 263 -8.50 10.63 -17.85
C ILE A 263 -9.22 10.36 -19.16
N ASN A 264 -8.76 9.37 -19.92
CA ASN A 264 -9.46 8.89 -21.11
C ASN A 264 -10.80 8.24 -20.72
N PRO A 265 -11.93 8.59 -21.33
CA PRO A 265 -13.24 8.05 -20.97
C PRO A 265 -13.37 6.53 -21.06
N ASN A 266 -12.53 5.86 -21.85
CA ASN A 266 -12.59 4.41 -22.07
C ASN A 266 -11.56 3.62 -21.28
N ILE A 267 -10.72 4.27 -20.48
CA ILE A 267 -9.57 3.60 -19.85
C ILE A 267 -9.97 2.47 -18.87
N PHE A 268 -11.08 2.63 -18.16
CA PHE A 268 -11.58 1.62 -17.23
C PHE A 268 -12.56 0.63 -17.88
N SER A 269 -12.95 0.84 -19.14
CA SER A 269 -13.93 0.01 -19.82
C SER A 269 -13.55 -1.49 -19.93
N PRO A 270 -12.26 -1.88 -19.99
CA PRO A 270 -11.85 -3.30 -19.97
C PRO A 270 -12.06 -3.95 -18.59
N LEU A 271 -12.04 -3.20 -17.50
CA LEU A 271 -12.00 -3.70 -16.12
C LEU A 271 -13.37 -4.17 -15.62
N LYS A 272 -13.91 -5.26 -16.18
CA LYS A 272 -15.27 -5.75 -15.90
C LYS A 272 -15.46 -6.29 -14.47
N ASN A 273 -14.39 -6.64 -13.79
CA ASN A 273 -14.40 -7.12 -12.42
C ASN A 273 -14.14 -6.02 -11.37
N LEU A 274 -13.84 -4.79 -11.79
CA LEU A 274 -13.49 -3.71 -10.90
C LEU A 274 -14.65 -3.36 -9.96
N GLN A 275 -14.38 -3.39 -8.65
CA GLN A 275 -15.33 -3.12 -7.59
C GLN A 275 -15.08 -1.76 -6.95
N LYS A 276 -13.81 -1.36 -6.86
CA LYS A 276 -13.40 -0.12 -6.22
C LYS A 276 -12.34 0.62 -7.03
N VAL A 277 -12.60 1.92 -7.25
CA VAL A 277 -11.62 2.87 -7.79
C VAL A 277 -11.39 3.97 -6.77
N ASP A 278 -10.12 4.21 -6.45
CA ASP A 278 -9.70 5.28 -5.56
C ASP A 278 -8.90 6.33 -6.35
N LEU A 279 -9.49 7.50 -6.55
CA LEU A 279 -8.93 8.64 -7.29
C LEU A 279 -8.77 9.87 -6.39
N LYS A 280 -8.84 9.69 -5.08
CA LYS A 280 -8.77 10.81 -4.12
C LYS A 280 -7.42 11.51 -4.14
N ASN A 281 -7.45 12.82 -3.80
CA ASN A 281 -6.26 13.66 -3.74
C ASN A 281 -5.50 13.70 -5.08
N ASN A 282 -6.21 14.00 -6.17
CA ASN A 282 -5.66 14.32 -7.48
C ASN A 282 -6.01 15.77 -7.85
N ILE A 283 -5.75 16.17 -9.09
CA ILE A 283 -5.97 17.56 -9.54
C ILE A 283 -6.99 17.67 -10.69
N MET A 284 -7.88 16.69 -10.81
CA MET A 284 -8.91 16.65 -11.85
C MET A 284 -9.89 17.80 -11.69
N LYS A 285 -10.09 18.59 -12.76
CA LYS A 285 -11.10 19.66 -12.84
C LYS A 285 -12.42 19.15 -13.40
N THR A 286 -12.36 18.19 -14.28
CA THR A 286 -13.50 17.55 -14.92
C THR A 286 -13.36 16.03 -14.85
N ILE A 287 -14.47 15.34 -14.99
CA ILE A 287 -14.54 13.90 -15.12
C ILE A 287 -15.34 13.57 -16.40
N PRO A 288 -14.79 12.79 -17.33
CA PRO A 288 -15.47 12.48 -18.57
C PRO A 288 -16.80 11.77 -18.32
N ASP A 289 -17.83 12.15 -19.08
CA ASP A 289 -19.05 11.36 -19.17
C ASP A 289 -18.70 9.92 -19.59
N ASP A 290 -19.48 8.97 -19.11
CA ASP A 290 -19.28 7.55 -19.39
C ASP A 290 -18.00 6.90 -18.79
N LEU A 291 -17.14 7.60 -18.02
CA LEU A 291 -15.89 7.05 -17.48
C LEU A 291 -16.09 5.71 -16.72
N PHE A 292 -17.16 5.61 -15.95
CA PHE A 292 -17.53 4.39 -15.23
C PHE A 292 -18.80 3.73 -15.77
N ARG A 293 -19.08 3.95 -17.06
CA ARG A 293 -20.29 3.41 -17.69
C ARG A 293 -20.23 1.89 -17.83
N ASN A 294 -21.35 1.21 -17.53
CA ASN A 294 -21.51 -0.23 -17.72
C ASN A 294 -20.39 -1.07 -17.06
N MET A 295 -19.96 -0.67 -15.87
CA MET A 295 -19.04 -1.44 -15.06
C MET A 295 -19.84 -2.30 -14.07
N PRO A 296 -20.09 -3.59 -14.37
CA PRO A 296 -21.15 -4.38 -13.71
C PRO A 296 -20.88 -4.70 -12.24
N LYS A 297 -19.63 -4.61 -11.80
CA LYS A 297 -19.23 -4.89 -10.42
C LYS A 297 -18.79 -3.64 -9.64
N LEU A 298 -18.79 -2.45 -10.25
CA LEU A 298 -18.34 -1.23 -9.59
C LEU A 298 -19.29 -0.79 -8.48
N ILE A 299 -18.83 -0.83 -7.25
CA ILE A 299 -19.61 -0.48 -6.07
C ILE A 299 -19.10 0.76 -5.32
N SER A 300 -17.87 1.19 -5.55
CA SER A 300 -17.28 2.31 -4.82
C SER A 300 -16.37 3.14 -5.70
N VAL A 301 -16.60 4.45 -5.73
CA VAL A 301 -15.74 5.46 -6.38
C VAL A 301 -15.44 6.56 -5.37
N ASP A 302 -14.15 6.80 -5.12
CA ASP A 302 -13.69 7.88 -4.26
C ASP A 302 -12.98 8.97 -5.09
N LEU A 303 -13.57 10.15 -5.12
CA LEU A 303 -13.09 11.36 -5.82
C LEU A 303 -12.76 12.49 -4.83
N TYR A 304 -12.60 12.18 -3.54
CA TYR A 304 -12.26 13.15 -2.51
C TYR A 304 -11.01 13.96 -2.85
N GLY A 305 -11.04 15.27 -2.57
CA GLY A 305 -9.83 16.09 -2.65
C GLY A 305 -9.32 16.31 -4.07
N ASN A 306 -10.23 16.47 -5.03
CA ASN A 306 -9.95 16.91 -6.40
C ASN A 306 -10.35 18.38 -6.61
N GLN A 307 -10.40 18.83 -7.85
CA GLN A 307 -10.82 20.18 -8.23
C GLN A 307 -12.09 20.18 -9.09
N LEU A 308 -12.93 19.13 -8.95
CA LEU A 308 -14.13 18.95 -9.77
C LEU A 308 -15.15 20.07 -9.51
N GLU A 309 -15.60 20.73 -10.57
CA GLU A 309 -16.61 21.78 -10.52
C GLU A 309 -18.02 21.25 -10.79
N GLU A 310 -18.11 20.19 -11.56
CA GLU A 310 -19.37 19.48 -11.82
C GLU A 310 -19.15 17.97 -11.96
N VAL A 311 -20.21 17.21 -11.75
CA VAL A 311 -20.25 15.76 -11.95
C VAL A 311 -21.60 15.38 -12.52
N SER A 312 -21.61 14.85 -13.73
CA SER A 312 -22.81 14.31 -14.38
C SER A 312 -23.16 12.92 -13.88
N VAL A 313 -24.43 12.56 -13.82
CA VAL A 313 -24.85 11.18 -13.55
C VAL A 313 -24.44 10.20 -14.65
N ASN A 314 -24.21 10.70 -15.88
CA ASN A 314 -23.78 9.89 -17.02
C ASN A 314 -22.42 9.21 -16.75
N VAL A 315 -21.56 9.81 -15.93
CA VAL A 315 -20.27 9.24 -15.50
C VAL A 315 -20.43 7.82 -14.96
N PHE A 316 -21.56 7.52 -14.29
CA PHE A 316 -21.79 6.24 -13.59
C PHE A 316 -22.88 5.38 -14.23
N ARG A 317 -23.38 5.76 -15.40
CA ARG A 317 -24.54 5.11 -16.03
C ARG A 317 -24.35 3.61 -16.21
N GLY A 318 -25.31 2.81 -15.76
CA GLY A 318 -25.29 1.34 -15.87
C GLY A 318 -24.36 0.64 -14.88
N SER A 319 -23.81 1.35 -13.88
CA SER A 319 -22.96 0.77 -12.84
C SER A 319 -23.69 0.70 -11.50
N PRO A 320 -23.62 -0.43 -10.75
CA PRO A 320 -24.37 -0.64 -9.50
C PRO A 320 -23.73 0.08 -8.29
N LEU A 321 -23.31 1.33 -8.47
CA LEU A 321 -22.59 2.14 -7.51
C LEU A 321 -23.35 2.23 -6.17
N LYS A 322 -22.67 1.93 -5.07
CA LYS A 322 -23.20 2.01 -3.70
C LYS A 322 -22.61 3.16 -2.90
N ASN A 323 -21.32 3.42 -3.09
CA ASN A 323 -20.58 4.42 -2.35
C ASN A 323 -19.96 5.42 -3.31
N LEU A 324 -20.27 6.70 -3.12
CA LEU A 324 -19.69 7.80 -3.86
C LEU A 324 -19.16 8.86 -2.90
N ASN A 325 -17.93 9.30 -3.10
CA ASN A 325 -17.33 10.39 -2.34
C ASN A 325 -16.89 11.52 -3.28
N LEU A 326 -17.57 12.66 -3.19
CA LEU A 326 -17.27 13.90 -3.91
C LEU A 326 -16.79 15.01 -2.96
N SER A 327 -16.45 14.68 -1.71
CA SER A 327 -16.04 15.68 -0.71
C SER A 327 -14.75 16.38 -1.10
N SER A 328 -14.56 17.61 -0.63
CA SER A 328 -13.36 18.42 -0.86
C SER A 328 -13.05 18.63 -2.35
N ASN A 329 -14.06 18.99 -3.10
CA ASN A 329 -13.97 19.42 -4.48
C ASN A 329 -14.40 20.90 -4.62
N ARG A 330 -14.66 21.37 -5.84
CA ARG A 330 -15.13 22.72 -6.16
C ARG A 330 -16.57 22.74 -6.62
N ILE A 331 -17.39 21.76 -6.22
CA ILE A 331 -18.77 21.60 -6.65
C ILE A 331 -19.65 22.64 -5.95
N THR A 332 -20.34 23.46 -6.74
CA THR A 332 -21.27 24.48 -6.24
C THR A 332 -22.72 24.02 -6.30
N TYR A 333 -23.02 23.10 -7.20
CA TYR A 333 -24.32 22.46 -7.38
C TYR A 333 -24.17 21.08 -8.02
N LEU A 334 -25.21 20.26 -7.91
CA LEU A 334 -25.42 19.06 -8.74
C LEU A 334 -26.72 19.20 -9.50
N GLN A 335 -26.90 18.42 -10.55
CA GLN A 335 -28.17 18.41 -11.30
C GLN A 335 -29.35 18.03 -10.38
N ASP A 336 -30.56 18.44 -10.81
CA ASP A 336 -31.78 18.07 -10.08
C ASP A 336 -31.93 16.56 -9.93
N ASN A 337 -32.34 16.13 -8.73
CA ASN A 337 -32.56 14.73 -8.41
C ASN A 337 -31.35 13.82 -8.72
N PHE A 338 -30.13 14.31 -8.49
CA PHE A 338 -28.88 13.61 -8.82
C PHE A 338 -28.86 12.17 -8.30
N CYS A 339 -29.22 11.94 -7.03
CA CYS A 339 -29.21 10.61 -6.43
C CYS A 339 -30.33 9.70 -6.98
N LEU A 340 -31.48 10.27 -7.32
CA LEU A 340 -32.58 9.54 -7.94
C LEU A 340 -32.21 9.13 -9.37
N GLU A 341 -31.62 10.03 -10.14
CA GLU A 341 -31.14 9.72 -11.49
C GLU A 341 -30.01 8.68 -11.48
N LEU A 342 -29.09 8.73 -10.52
CA LEU A 342 -28.13 7.64 -10.31
C LEU A 342 -28.80 6.29 -10.09
N ARG A 343 -29.88 6.24 -9.29
CA ARG A 343 -30.67 5.01 -9.07
C ARG A 343 -31.38 4.56 -10.34
N ASN A 344 -32.00 5.48 -11.06
CA ASN A 344 -32.70 5.20 -12.31
C ASN A 344 -31.77 4.66 -13.39
N SER A 345 -30.49 5.10 -13.38
CA SER A 345 -29.46 4.66 -14.33
C SER A 345 -28.72 3.37 -13.94
N GLY A 346 -29.14 2.68 -12.87
CA GLY A 346 -28.59 1.40 -12.43
C GLY A 346 -27.84 1.43 -11.08
N GLY A 347 -27.59 2.61 -10.52
CA GLY A 347 -26.92 2.79 -9.23
C GLY A 347 -27.76 2.25 -8.06
N LYS A 348 -27.07 1.87 -6.99
CA LYS A 348 -27.67 1.36 -5.74
C LYS A 348 -27.16 2.18 -4.56
N ILE A 349 -27.08 3.51 -4.72
CA ILE A 349 -26.44 4.43 -3.77
C ILE A 349 -27.00 4.21 -2.35
N LYS A 350 -26.07 3.89 -1.44
CA LYS A 350 -26.30 3.74 0.00
C LYS A 350 -25.59 4.81 0.79
N LYS A 351 -24.38 5.20 0.35
CA LYS A 351 -23.55 6.22 1.01
C LYS A 351 -23.08 7.24 0.01
N PHE A 352 -23.31 8.51 0.31
CA PHE A 352 -22.87 9.64 -0.49
C PHE A 352 -22.21 10.68 0.41
N LEU A 353 -20.93 10.96 0.18
CA LEU A 353 -20.15 11.99 0.87
C LEU A 353 -19.92 13.14 -0.11
N PHE A 354 -20.25 14.36 0.30
CA PHE A 354 -20.22 15.54 -0.58
C PHE A 354 -19.74 16.82 0.13
N ASP A 355 -19.21 16.75 1.33
CA ASP A 355 -18.69 17.89 2.11
C ASP A 355 -17.24 17.73 2.56
N PRO A 356 -16.46 18.83 2.58
CA PRO A 356 -16.84 20.20 2.17
C PRO A 356 -16.75 20.40 0.65
N ASN A 357 -17.63 21.24 0.11
CA ASN A 357 -17.58 21.82 -1.22
C ASN A 357 -18.11 23.27 -1.13
N PRO A 358 -17.86 24.17 -2.11
CA PRO A 358 -18.33 25.54 -2.11
C PRO A 358 -19.83 25.63 -2.56
N TRP A 359 -20.69 24.86 -1.88
CA TRP A 359 -22.10 24.75 -2.22
C TRP A 359 -22.83 26.10 -2.22
N GLN A 360 -23.68 26.35 -3.22
CA GLN A 360 -24.80 27.29 -3.09
C GLN A 360 -25.74 26.72 -2.02
N CYS A 361 -26.15 27.52 -1.03
CA CYS A 361 -26.95 27.00 0.09
C CYS A 361 -28.31 26.45 -0.35
N ALA A 362 -28.95 27.07 -1.36
CA ALA A 362 -30.17 26.54 -1.95
C ALA A 362 -29.96 25.13 -2.57
N CYS A 363 -28.86 24.95 -3.32
CA CYS A 363 -28.54 23.68 -3.96
C CYS A 363 -28.21 22.60 -2.92
N LEU A 364 -27.45 22.94 -1.87
CA LEU A 364 -27.17 22.02 -0.78
C LEU A 364 -28.44 21.61 -0.02
N HIS A 365 -29.35 22.54 0.20
CA HIS A 365 -30.63 22.26 0.84
C HIS A 365 -31.48 21.25 0.04
N ASP A 366 -31.53 21.41 -1.29
CA ASP A 366 -32.22 20.47 -2.18
C ASP A 366 -31.59 19.09 -2.12
N LEU A 367 -30.25 19.01 -2.19
CA LEU A 367 -29.50 17.76 -2.08
C LEU A 367 -29.73 17.08 -0.72
N LEU A 368 -29.72 17.83 0.39
CA LEU A 368 -29.99 17.29 1.73
C LEU A 368 -31.41 16.74 1.86
N LYS A 369 -32.41 17.39 1.26
CA LYS A 369 -33.77 16.86 1.19
C LYS A 369 -33.81 15.55 0.40
N GLU A 370 -33.13 15.50 -0.72
CA GLU A 370 -33.09 14.32 -1.59
C GLU A 370 -32.45 13.11 -0.87
N VAL A 371 -31.24 13.25 -0.29
CA VAL A 371 -30.56 12.13 0.39
C VAL A 371 -31.34 11.64 1.59
N LYS A 372 -32.03 12.53 2.33
CA LYS A 372 -32.93 12.15 3.43
C LYS A 372 -34.12 11.36 2.91
N ARG A 373 -34.82 11.86 1.89
CA ARG A 373 -35.98 11.20 1.26
C ARG A 373 -35.64 9.79 0.76
N LEU A 374 -34.45 9.63 0.19
CA LEU A 374 -33.98 8.38 -0.39
C LEU A 374 -33.30 7.46 0.63
N GLY A 375 -33.15 7.86 1.90
CA GLY A 375 -32.51 7.07 2.94
C GLY A 375 -31.01 6.82 2.68
N ILE A 376 -30.31 7.77 2.04
CA ILE A 376 -28.90 7.67 1.73
C ILE A 376 -28.08 8.14 2.94
N GLU A 377 -27.08 7.37 3.33
CA GLU A 377 -26.13 7.73 4.38
C GLU A 377 -25.24 8.90 3.89
N TYR A 378 -25.09 9.93 4.74
CA TYR A 378 -24.17 11.05 4.53
C TYR A 378 -23.58 11.51 5.88
N ASN A 379 -22.55 12.34 5.85
CA ASN A 379 -21.89 12.82 7.08
C ASN A 379 -22.70 13.93 7.77
N LYS A 380 -23.71 13.55 8.57
CA LYS A 380 -24.58 14.47 9.30
C LYS A 380 -23.82 15.39 10.28
N GLY A 381 -22.70 14.96 10.83
CA GLY A 381 -21.90 15.73 11.76
C GLY A 381 -21.21 16.95 11.14
N LYS A 382 -21.18 17.07 9.83
CA LYS A 382 -20.69 18.28 9.13
C LYS A 382 -21.67 19.45 9.17
N TYR A 383 -22.95 19.20 9.51
CA TYR A 383 -24.05 20.16 9.50
C TYR A 383 -24.47 20.56 10.92
N ASP A 384 -23.52 20.64 11.85
CA ASP A 384 -23.73 20.96 13.27
C ASP A 384 -23.79 22.48 13.56
N GLY A 385 -23.71 23.32 12.52
CA GLY A 385 -23.71 24.78 12.62
C GLY A 385 -22.39 25.40 13.08
N LYS A 386 -21.35 24.60 13.30
CA LYS A 386 -20.05 25.08 13.82
C LYS A 386 -19.09 25.51 12.71
N ARG A 387 -19.41 25.25 11.45
CA ARG A 387 -18.56 25.53 10.30
C ARG A 387 -19.41 26.00 9.12
N PRO A 388 -18.89 26.90 8.28
CA PRO A 388 -19.55 27.22 7.02
C PRO A 388 -19.59 25.97 6.12
N VAL A 389 -20.77 25.65 5.61
CA VAL A 389 -21.02 24.49 4.73
C VAL A 389 -21.48 24.87 3.34
N CYS A 390 -21.90 26.13 3.15
CA CYS A 390 -22.36 26.67 1.88
C CYS A 390 -22.25 28.19 1.87
N VAL A 391 -22.42 28.79 0.72
CA VAL A 391 -22.46 30.24 0.48
C VAL A 391 -23.91 30.67 0.21
N THR A 392 -24.39 31.72 0.88
CA THR A 392 -25.67 32.32 0.61
C THR A 392 -25.51 33.59 -0.25
N THR A 393 -26.41 33.75 -1.20
CA THR A 393 -26.59 34.99 -1.97
C THR A 393 -28.01 35.47 -1.76
N ALA A 394 -28.35 36.63 -2.32
CA ALA A 394 -29.73 37.13 -2.34
C ALA A 394 -30.73 36.22 -3.07
N GLU A 395 -30.25 35.17 -3.70
CA GLU A 395 -31.03 34.23 -4.46
C GLU A 395 -31.53 33.04 -3.63
N PHE A 396 -32.84 32.86 -3.62
CA PHE A 396 -33.52 31.83 -2.84
C PHE A 396 -33.54 30.46 -3.53
N ASN A 397 -33.26 30.39 -4.84
CA ASN A 397 -33.32 29.19 -5.65
C ASN A 397 -31.93 28.73 -6.06
N CYS A 398 -31.74 27.41 -6.15
CA CYS A 398 -30.52 26.81 -6.68
C CYS A 398 -30.28 27.19 -8.14
N LYS A 399 -29.14 27.84 -8.41
CA LYS A 399 -28.76 28.21 -9.80
C LYS A 399 -27.75 27.22 -10.34
N ARG A 400 -28.17 26.39 -11.25
CA ARG A 400 -27.35 25.36 -11.92
C ARG A 400 -26.74 25.92 -13.21
N GLN A 401 -25.81 26.88 -13.04
CA GLN A 401 -25.11 27.56 -14.13
C GLN A 401 -23.64 27.69 -13.82
N GLN A 402 -22.77 27.22 -14.70
CA GLN A 402 -21.32 27.21 -14.53
C GLN A 402 -20.66 28.57 -14.38
N ASN A 403 -21.19 29.59 -15.08
CA ASN A 403 -20.67 30.96 -15.06
C ASN A 403 -20.69 31.63 -13.67
N PHE A 404 -21.33 31.04 -12.68
CA PHE A 404 -21.30 31.49 -11.28
C PHE A 404 -20.33 30.72 -10.39
N ASN A 405 -19.72 29.63 -10.87
CA ASN A 405 -18.90 28.74 -10.01
C ASN A 405 -17.73 29.47 -9.36
N GLU A 406 -16.97 30.26 -10.11
CA GLU A 406 -15.82 31.01 -9.57
C GLU A 406 -16.23 31.90 -8.40
N MET A 407 -17.31 32.67 -8.56
CA MET A 407 -17.81 33.54 -7.51
C MET A 407 -18.12 32.78 -6.22
N TYR A 408 -18.77 31.61 -6.31
CA TYR A 408 -19.07 30.79 -5.11
C TYR A 408 -17.84 30.16 -4.52
N ILE A 409 -16.86 29.77 -5.34
CA ILE A 409 -15.57 29.22 -4.89
C ILE A 409 -14.81 30.27 -4.09
N ASP A 410 -14.71 31.49 -4.61
CA ASP A 410 -14.01 32.60 -3.95
C ASP A 410 -14.67 32.99 -2.64
N MET A 411 -15.99 33.23 -2.65
CA MET A 411 -16.75 33.52 -1.44
C MET A 411 -16.60 32.43 -0.36
N PHE A 412 -16.54 31.15 -0.76
CA PHE A 412 -16.38 30.04 0.18
C PHE A 412 -14.97 30.01 0.79
N ASN A 413 -13.96 30.36 0.02
CA ASN A 413 -12.58 30.46 0.50
C ASN A 413 -12.44 31.64 1.49
N ASP A 414 -13.00 32.79 1.19
CA ASP A 414 -13.01 33.94 2.09
C ASP A 414 -13.67 33.64 3.43
N VAL A 415 -14.83 33.00 3.42
CA VAL A 415 -15.54 32.57 4.64
C VAL A 415 -14.72 31.57 5.45
N LYS A 416 -14.00 30.65 4.80
CA LYS A 416 -13.09 29.72 5.49
C LYS A 416 -11.91 30.42 6.14
N GLU A 417 -11.33 31.41 5.47
CA GLU A 417 -10.21 32.18 5.99
C GLU A 417 -10.61 33.00 7.21
N ILE A 418 -11.73 33.72 7.14
CA ILE A 418 -12.32 34.46 8.27
C ILE A 418 -12.54 33.50 9.47
N HIS A 419 -13.09 32.33 9.21
CA HIS A 419 -13.36 31.35 10.27
C HIS A 419 -12.08 30.72 10.88
N ARG A 420 -11.02 30.58 10.11
CA ARG A 420 -9.69 30.16 10.62
C ARG A 420 -9.09 31.23 11.53
N ASN A 421 -9.10 32.48 11.11
CA ASN A 421 -8.52 33.61 11.84
C ASN A 421 -9.26 33.87 13.16
N SER A 422 -10.59 33.68 13.19
CA SER A 422 -11.39 33.81 14.41
C SER A 422 -11.18 32.70 15.46
N ARG A 423 -10.52 31.59 15.10
CA ARG A 423 -10.15 30.49 16.05
C ARG A 423 -8.72 30.57 16.56
N SER A 424 -7.88 31.35 15.90
CA SER A 424 -6.49 31.59 16.30
C SER A 424 -6.32 32.85 17.14
N ALA A 425 -7.36 33.68 17.30
CA ALA A 425 -7.48 34.78 18.21
C ALA A 425 -8.26 34.37 19.49
#